data_379ac553836ab897583c634dc5e44d2d
#
_entry.id   379ac553836ab897583c634dc5e44d2d
#
_cell.length_a   1.000
_cell.length_b   1.000
_cell.length_c   1.000
_cell.angle_alpha   90.00
_cell.angle_beta   90.00
_cell.angle_gamma   90.00
#
_symmetry.space_group_name_H-M   'P 1'
#
loop_
_entity.id
_entity.type
_entity.pdbx_description
1 polymer ?
#
loop_
_entity_poly.entity_id
_entity_poly.type
_entity_poly.pdbx_seq_one_letter_code
_entity_poly.pdbx_strand_id
1 'polypeptide(L)'
;MDTITLTGVHANGTHGVLAFEHERPQTFVVDVTLHLDLAAAGQSDDLNDTIDYGRVAKDITAVIEGPHVDLIERLAQRIADEILADAPAVASIDVTVHKPHAPIVVAFADVSVSISRVRATDNGRTAEEHAIHNAVVALGGNVGEVESTLRAAVREIDALPGTQVTGISPLYRTAAWGMADGTPDFLNAVVELETTMGSHELLAALQNIEANHGRIRENHWDSRPLDLDIIDFDGITSADPDLALPHPRAWQRAFVLAPWLALNPNAKLAGAHEGPVADLLATAPDRNAVQLESEDWMLGGHAVKQESASESAPVSRKAIISLDSTSQDAER
;
A
#
# COMPACT_ATOMS: atom_id res chain seq x y z
N MET A 1 19.00 3.23 20.54
CA MET A 1 18.11 4.04 21.39
C MET A 1 17.69 3.14 22.53
N ASP A 2 17.72 3.64 23.75
CA ASP A 2 17.42 2.85 24.94
C ASP A 2 15.91 2.86 25.19
N THR A 3 15.44 1.99 26.11
CA THR A 3 14.00 1.86 26.39
C THR A 3 13.70 1.78 27.87
N ILE A 4 12.58 2.38 28.26
CA ILE A 4 11.89 2.12 29.52
C ILE A 4 10.55 1.49 29.19
N THR A 5 10.26 0.32 29.77
CA THR A 5 8.99 -0.38 29.50
C THR A 5 8.17 -0.51 30.78
N LEU A 6 6.91 -0.10 30.72
CA LEU A 6 5.90 -0.37 31.76
C LEU A 6 4.93 -1.41 31.17
N THR A 7 4.71 -2.49 31.91
CA THR A 7 3.83 -3.58 31.48
C THR A 7 2.70 -3.78 32.49
N GLY A 8 1.47 -3.94 32.01
CA GLY A 8 0.33 -4.30 32.83
C GLY A 8 -0.24 -3.15 33.68
N VAL A 9 -0.08 -1.91 33.26
CA VAL A 9 -0.77 -0.77 33.91
C VAL A 9 -2.26 -0.91 33.66
N HIS A 10 -3.06 -1.01 34.73
CA HIS A 10 -4.50 -1.27 34.55
C HIS A 10 -5.35 -0.26 35.35
N ALA A 11 -6.47 0.11 34.75
CA ALA A 11 -7.49 0.98 35.32
C ALA A 11 -8.86 0.64 34.71
N ASN A 12 -9.91 1.22 35.29
CA ASN A 12 -11.27 1.01 34.81
C ASN A 12 -11.75 2.24 34.04
N GLY A 13 -12.26 2.01 32.82
CA GLY A 13 -12.80 3.06 31.97
C GLY A 13 -14.10 2.65 31.29
N THR A 14 -14.82 3.64 30.76
CA THR A 14 -16.10 3.45 30.08
C THR A 14 -15.93 3.62 28.56
N HIS A 15 -14.97 2.89 27.96
CA HIS A 15 -14.64 2.98 26.53
C HIS A 15 -15.24 1.81 25.74
N GLY A 16 -15.81 2.11 24.57
CA GLY A 16 -16.38 1.13 23.66
C GLY A 16 -17.61 1.67 22.93
N VAL A 17 -18.00 1.00 21.85
CA VAL A 17 -19.08 1.43 20.92
C VAL A 17 -20.47 1.13 21.47
N LEU A 18 -20.61 0.12 22.34
CA LEU A 18 -21.90 -0.35 22.81
C LEU A 18 -22.44 0.49 23.96
N ALA A 19 -23.73 0.80 23.95
CA ALA A 19 -24.36 1.69 24.94
C ALA A 19 -24.08 1.30 26.41
N PHE A 20 -24.02 0.00 26.73
CA PHE A 20 -23.73 -0.44 28.10
C PHE A 20 -22.26 -0.20 28.50
N GLU A 21 -21.34 -0.07 27.54
CA GLU A 21 -19.91 0.23 27.82
C GLU A 21 -19.71 1.68 28.23
N HIS A 22 -20.64 2.57 27.88
CA HIS A 22 -20.65 3.97 28.32
C HIS A 22 -21.04 4.14 29.79
N GLU A 23 -21.79 3.15 30.34
CA GLU A 23 -22.33 3.20 31.69
C GLU A 23 -21.60 2.29 32.68
N ARG A 24 -20.99 1.22 32.18
CA ARG A 24 -20.36 0.17 32.97
C ARG A 24 -18.87 0.16 32.77
N PRO A 25 -18.08 0.64 33.75
CA PRO A 25 -16.63 0.59 33.67
C PRO A 25 -16.13 -0.86 33.53
N GLN A 26 -15.15 -1.06 32.65
CA GLN A 26 -14.43 -2.32 32.49
C GLN A 26 -12.94 -2.07 32.59
N THR A 27 -12.18 -3.11 32.92
CA THR A 27 -10.73 -3.03 33.05
C THR A 27 -10.09 -2.98 31.67
N PHE A 28 -9.21 -1.98 31.49
CA PHE A 28 -8.24 -1.91 30.39
C PHE A 28 -6.85 -2.16 30.99
N VAL A 29 -5.98 -2.80 30.20
CA VAL A 29 -4.59 -3.04 30.56
C VAL A 29 -3.73 -2.38 29.49
N VAL A 30 -2.66 -1.70 29.90
CA VAL A 30 -1.83 -0.93 28.99
C VAL A 30 -0.36 -1.28 29.21
N ASP A 31 0.32 -1.59 28.11
CA ASP A 31 1.76 -1.69 28.01
C ASP A 31 2.30 -0.51 27.24
N VAL A 32 3.37 0.10 27.73
CA VAL A 32 4.09 1.17 27.00
C VAL A 32 5.58 0.90 26.98
N THR A 33 6.22 1.22 25.86
CA THR A 33 7.67 1.27 25.71
C THR A 33 8.06 2.68 25.29
N LEU A 34 8.84 3.35 26.12
CA LEU A 34 9.37 4.69 25.89
C LEU A 34 10.78 4.54 25.31
N HIS A 35 11.03 5.19 24.18
CA HIS A 35 12.33 5.20 23.52
C HIS A 35 13.02 6.54 23.79
N LEU A 36 14.20 6.52 24.42
CA LEU A 36 14.95 7.72 24.81
C LEU A 36 16.44 7.40 24.94
N ASP A 37 17.26 8.43 25.20
CA ASP A 37 18.66 8.25 25.53
C ASP A 37 18.82 8.21 27.08
N LEU A 38 19.34 7.10 27.62
CA LEU A 38 19.58 6.89 29.04
C LEU A 38 21.05 7.03 29.46
N ALA A 39 21.94 7.45 28.54
CA ALA A 39 23.37 7.51 28.80
C ALA A 39 23.70 8.51 29.92
N ALA A 40 23.01 9.66 29.98
CA ALA A 40 23.20 10.65 31.06
C ALA A 40 22.79 10.11 32.40
N ALA A 41 21.58 9.54 32.48
CA ALA A 41 21.05 8.96 33.74
C ALA A 41 21.92 7.81 34.26
N GLY A 42 22.44 6.96 33.32
CA GLY A 42 23.35 5.86 33.66
C GLY A 42 24.70 6.31 34.22
N GLN A 43 25.07 7.59 34.02
CA GLN A 43 26.32 8.18 34.55
C GLN A 43 26.08 9.01 35.80
N SER A 44 24.99 9.76 35.86
CA SER A 44 24.70 10.73 36.93
C SER A 44 23.99 10.12 38.14
N ASP A 45 23.23 9.04 37.94
CA ASP A 45 22.28 8.49 38.91
C ASP A 45 21.27 9.56 39.40
N ASP A 46 20.91 10.51 38.51
CA ASP A 46 19.96 11.59 38.79
C ASP A 46 18.64 11.37 38.05
N LEU A 47 17.52 11.45 38.77
CA LEU A 47 16.18 11.31 38.22
C LEU A 47 15.85 12.40 37.19
N ASN A 48 16.50 13.57 37.28
CA ASN A 48 16.31 14.63 36.29
C ASN A 48 16.86 14.30 34.88
N ASP A 49 17.75 13.31 34.81
CA ASP A 49 18.34 12.84 33.55
C ASP A 49 17.57 11.67 32.90
N THR A 50 16.41 11.29 33.47
CA THR A 50 15.57 10.21 32.99
C THR A 50 14.07 10.55 33.08
N ILE A 51 13.22 9.55 33.02
CA ILE A 51 11.76 9.67 33.09
C ILE A 51 11.25 9.09 34.41
N ASP A 52 10.41 9.83 35.10
CA ASP A 52 9.63 9.30 36.21
C ASP A 52 8.50 8.39 35.68
N TYR A 53 8.80 7.09 35.59
CA TYR A 53 7.81 6.09 35.14
C TYR A 53 6.61 5.97 36.10
N GLY A 54 6.73 6.42 37.36
CA GLY A 54 5.60 6.50 38.28
C GLY A 54 4.61 7.59 37.88
N ARG A 55 5.09 8.70 37.29
CA ARG A 55 4.24 9.71 36.66
C ARG A 55 3.58 9.16 35.40
N VAL A 56 4.34 8.52 34.53
CA VAL A 56 3.79 7.89 33.29
C VAL A 56 2.65 6.91 33.63
N ALA A 57 2.80 6.06 34.65
CA ALA A 57 1.75 5.15 35.09
C ALA A 57 0.47 5.89 35.53
N LYS A 58 0.61 7.05 36.22
CA LYS A 58 -0.52 7.88 36.63
C LYS A 58 -1.22 8.52 35.44
N ASP A 59 -0.46 8.99 34.44
CA ASP A 59 -0.99 9.62 33.24
C ASP A 59 -1.78 8.60 32.44
N ILE A 60 -1.28 7.37 32.25
CA ILE A 60 -2.01 6.26 31.66
C ILE A 60 -3.34 6.01 32.37
N THR A 61 -3.30 5.92 33.73
CA THR A 61 -4.50 5.69 34.54
C THR A 61 -5.50 6.82 34.36
N ALA A 62 -5.04 8.07 34.41
CA ALA A 62 -5.90 9.24 34.22
C ALA A 62 -6.58 9.30 32.84
N VAL A 63 -5.88 8.86 31.80
CA VAL A 63 -6.47 8.79 30.45
C VAL A 63 -7.53 7.69 30.37
N ILE A 64 -7.29 6.50 30.98
CA ILE A 64 -8.26 5.39 31.00
C ILE A 64 -9.50 5.78 31.80
N GLU A 65 -9.37 6.46 32.92
CA GLU A 65 -10.47 6.90 33.77
C GLU A 65 -11.14 8.19 33.27
N GLY A 66 -10.58 8.79 32.23
CA GLY A 66 -11.00 10.06 31.65
C GLY A 66 -12.24 9.97 30.75
N PRO A 67 -12.47 11.00 29.92
CA PRO A 67 -13.64 11.06 29.04
C PRO A 67 -13.72 9.88 28.10
N HIS A 68 -14.93 9.36 27.89
CA HIS A 68 -15.26 8.25 27.02
C HIS A 68 -14.70 8.40 25.59
N VAL A 69 -14.28 7.27 25.01
CA VAL A 69 -14.00 7.11 23.58
C VAL A 69 -14.60 5.78 23.06
N ASP A 70 -15.04 5.77 21.82
CA ASP A 70 -15.67 4.60 21.22
C ASP A 70 -14.65 3.48 20.90
N LEU A 71 -13.45 3.86 20.46
CA LEU A 71 -12.44 2.93 19.95
C LEU A 71 -11.21 2.86 20.86
N ILE A 72 -10.70 1.65 21.08
CA ILE A 72 -9.45 1.45 21.85
C ILE A 72 -8.23 2.01 21.12
N GLU A 73 -8.28 2.15 19.80
CA GLU A 73 -7.30 2.87 18.97
C GLU A 73 -7.22 4.35 19.39
N ARG A 74 -8.35 4.98 19.64
CA ARG A 74 -8.39 6.36 20.13
C ARG A 74 -7.89 6.48 21.56
N LEU A 75 -8.15 5.49 22.39
CA LEU A 75 -7.62 5.42 23.75
C LEU A 75 -6.08 5.32 23.72
N ALA A 76 -5.54 4.43 22.89
CA ALA A 76 -4.10 4.27 22.68
C ALA A 76 -3.45 5.59 22.20
N GLN A 77 -4.09 6.26 21.22
CA GLN A 77 -3.62 7.56 20.72
C GLN A 77 -3.58 8.62 21.84
N ARG A 78 -4.62 8.74 22.67
CA ARG A 78 -4.66 9.72 23.77
C ARG A 78 -3.59 9.45 24.81
N ILE A 79 -3.29 8.18 25.11
CA ILE A 79 -2.20 7.80 26.02
C ILE A 79 -0.86 8.24 25.44
N ALA A 80 -0.62 7.99 24.15
CA ALA A 80 0.61 8.41 23.50
C ALA A 80 0.77 9.94 23.48
N ASP A 81 -0.31 10.66 23.13
CA ASP A 81 -0.31 12.13 23.08
C ASP A 81 0.03 12.75 24.45
N GLU A 82 -0.60 12.24 25.52
CA GLU A 82 -0.38 12.72 26.91
C GLU A 82 1.06 12.49 27.36
N ILE A 83 1.58 11.27 27.18
CA ILE A 83 2.95 10.94 27.61
C ILE A 83 3.97 11.73 26.79
N LEU A 84 3.78 11.85 25.47
CA LEU A 84 4.68 12.65 24.64
C LEU A 84 4.62 14.14 25.00
N ALA A 85 3.49 14.69 25.42
CA ALA A 85 3.39 16.07 25.87
C ALA A 85 4.17 16.29 27.19
N ASP A 86 4.02 15.39 28.15
CA ASP A 86 4.55 15.53 29.50
C ASP A 86 6.01 15.09 29.68
N ALA A 87 6.53 14.23 28.78
CA ALA A 87 7.88 13.66 28.89
C ALA A 87 8.77 14.07 27.69
N PRO A 88 9.34 15.29 27.66
CA PRO A 88 10.10 15.82 26.51
C PRO A 88 11.34 15.00 26.14
N ALA A 89 11.90 14.20 27.03
CA ALA A 89 13.04 13.34 26.72
C ALA A 89 12.68 12.07 25.92
N VAL A 90 11.39 11.71 25.82
CA VAL A 90 10.92 10.55 25.04
C VAL A 90 10.89 10.94 23.57
N ALA A 91 11.67 10.26 22.75
CA ALA A 91 11.72 10.47 21.31
C ALA A 91 10.56 9.77 20.58
N SER A 92 10.21 8.55 21.02
CA SER A 92 9.06 7.80 20.52
C SER A 92 8.49 6.88 21.58
N ILE A 93 7.24 6.44 21.37
CA ILE A 93 6.49 5.59 22.30
C ILE A 93 5.73 4.52 21.53
N ASP A 94 5.79 3.28 22.04
CA ASP A 94 4.88 2.21 21.64
C ASP A 94 3.84 2.03 22.74
N VAL A 95 2.57 1.98 22.36
CA VAL A 95 1.44 1.82 23.28
C VAL A 95 0.61 0.63 22.83
N THR A 96 0.39 -0.34 23.73
CA THR A 96 -0.56 -1.43 23.52
C THR A 96 -1.68 -1.33 24.54
N VAL A 97 -2.92 -1.22 24.04
CA VAL A 97 -4.13 -1.22 24.87
C VAL A 97 -4.82 -2.55 24.74
N HIS A 98 -5.02 -3.25 25.85
CA HIS A 98 -5.71 -4.52 25.95
C HIS A 98 -7.11 -4.31 26.52
N LYS A 99 -8.09 -5.04 25.95
CA LYS A 99 -9.48 -5.07 26.39
C LYS A 99 -9.92 -6.53 26.66
N PRO A 100 -9.48 -7.12 27.77
CA PRO A 100 -9.69 -8.55 28.05
C PRO A 100 -11.16 -8.93 28.20
N HIS A 101 -12.03 -7.97 28.48
CA HIS A 101 -13.47 -8.16 28.65
C HIS A 101 -14.28 -7.57 27.47
N ALA A 102 -13.68 -7.50 26.27
CA ALA A 102 -14.40 -7.05 25.10
C ALA A 102 -15.66 -7.88 24.85
N PRO A 103 -16.80 -7.29 24.47
CA PRO A 103 -18.08 -7.98 24.29
C PRO A 103 -18.13 -8.81 23.00
N ILE A 104 -17.26 -9.80 22.92
CA ILE A 104 -17.15 -10.75 21.78
C ILE A 104 -17.90 -12.03 22.12
N VAL A 105 -18.71 -12.52 21.20
CA VAL A 105 -19.60 -13.69 21.42
C VAL A 105 -18.85 -15.02 21.47
N VAL A 106 -17.66 -15.09 20.85
CA VAL A 106 -16.81 -16.29 20.84
C VAL A 106 -15.80 -16.27 21.98
N ALA A 107 -15.32 -17.45 22.42
CA ALA A 107 -14.26 -17.53 23.41
C ALA A 107 -12.95 -16.96 22.83
N PHE A 108 -12.33 -16.03 23.55
CA PHE A 108 -11.04 -15.42 23.21
C PHE A 108 -10.27 -15.12 24.52
N ALA A 109 -8.99 -14.91 24.41
CA ALA A 109 -8.13 -14.60 25.56
C ALA A 109 -8.02 -13.09 25.81
N ASP A 110 -7.83 -12.33 24.75
CA ASP A 110 -7.62 -10.88 24.78
C ASP A 110 -7.90 -10.26 23.41
N VAL A 111 -8.19 -8.96 23.41
CA VAL A 111 -8.20 -8.09 22.23
C VAL A 111 -7.32 -6.89 22.53
N SER A 112 -6.36 -6.60 21.67
CA SER A 112 -5.46 -5.46 21.87
C SER A 112 -5.21 -4.68 20.58
N VAL A 113 -4.86 -3.41 20.74
CA VAL A 113 -4.40 -2.51 19.69
C VAL A 113 -3.04 -1.99 20.10
N SER A 114 -2.06 -2.07 19.19
CA SER A 114 -0.72 -1.52 19.36
C SER A 114 -0.50 -0.39 18.37
N ILE A 115 0.04 0.73 18.86
CA ILE A 115 0.43 1.87 18.04
C ILE A 115 1.84 2.32 18.38
N SER A 116 2.57 2.86 17.41
CA SER A 116 3.84 3.57 17.63
C SER A 116 3.67 5.04 17.28
N ARG A 117 4.24 5.93 18.10
CA ARG A 117 4.22 7.38 17.87
C ARG A 117 5.58 7.98 18.14
N VAL A 118 5.98 8.91 17.28
CA VAL A 118 7.25 9.65 17.39
C VAL A 118 6.94 11.06 17.85
N ARG A 119 7.79 11.64 18.70
CA ARG A 119 7.68 13.05 19.09
C ARG A 119 7.92 13.94 17.88
N ALA A 120 7.03 14.85 17.62
CA ALA A 120 7.30 15.96 16.73
C ALA A 120 8.42 16.82 17.31
N THR A 121 9.63 16.75 16.78
CA THR A 121 10.73 17.60 17.21
C THR A 121 10.59 18.97 16.56
N ASP A 122 10.76 20.02 17.34
CA ASP A 122 10.69 21.44 16.93
C ASP A 122 11.86 21.85 15.99
N ASN A 123 12.69 20.92 15.57
CA ASN A 123 13.80 21.09 14.66
C ASN A 123 13.39 20.80 13.20
N GLY A 124 12.49 21.65 12.64
CA GLY A 124 12.31 21.70 11.18
C GLY A 124 11.74 20.45 10.49
N ARG A 125 11.31 19.44 11.25
CA ARG A 125 10.47 18.35 10.74
C ARG A 125 9.02 18.79 10.89
N THR A 126 8.58 19.47 9.89
CA THR A 126 7.22 19.97 9.67
C THR A 126 6.22 18.82 9.65
N ALA A 127 4.94 19.16 9.66
CA ALA A 127 3.76 18.29 9.54
C ALA A 127 3.81 17.20 8.42
N GLU A 128 4.95 16.99 7.81
CA GLU A 128 5.23 16.03 6.74
C GLU A 128 5.36 14.58 7.24
N GLU A 129 5.66 14.35 8.54
CA GLU A 129 5.85 12.96 9.05
C GLU A 129 4.54 12.19 9.30
N HIS A 130 3.38 12.83 9.12
CA HIS A 130 2.06 12.19 9.06
C HIS A 130 1.29 12.63 7.82
N ALA A 131 1.95 13.30 6.89
CA ALA A 131 1.38 13.59 5.58
C ALA A 131 1.15 12.25 4.87
N ILE A 132 -0.07 12.06 4.38
CA ILE A 132 -0.34 11.00 3.42
C ILE A 132 0.20 11.51 2.09
N HIS A 133 1.16 10.80 1.55
CA HIS A 133 1.76 11.06 0.25
C HIS A 133 1.09 10.20 -0.80
N ASN A 134 0.90 10.77 -1.99
CA ASN A 134 0.43 10.05 -3.16
C ASN A 134 1.63 9.66 -4.02
N ALA A 135 1.74 8.41 -4.35
CA ALA A 135 2.80 7.94 -5.24
C ALA A 135 2.24 7.10 -6.39
N VAL A 136 2.96 7.16 -7.50
CA VAL A 136 2.72 6.34 -8.68
C VAL A 136 3.93 5.45 -8.88
N VAL A 137 3.70 4.14 -8.87
CA VAL A 137 4.76 3.14 -9.03
C VAL A 137 4.51 2.31 -10.27
N ALA A 138 5.50 2.25 -11.17
CA ALA A 138 5.49 1.34 -12.29
C ALA A 138 6.07 -0.02 -11.90
N LEU A 139 5.42 -1.08 -12.36
CA LEU A 139 5.84 -2.46 -12.17
C LEU A 139 6.15 -3.07 -13.53
N GLY A 140 7.25 -3.81 -13.64
CA GLY A 140 7.62 -4.50 -14.88
C GLY A 140 8.42 -5.77 -14.63
N GLY A 141 8.38 -6.68 -15.60
CA GLY A 141 9.19 -7.90 -15.59
C GLY A 141 9.10 -8.65 -16.90
N ASN A 142 10.08 -9.55 -17.16
CA ASN A 142 10.09 -10.37 -18.39
C ASN A 142 10.68 -11.76 -18.17
N VAL A 143 10.95 -12.16 -16.92
CA VAL A 143 11.55 -13.48 -16.59
C VAL A 143 10.66 -14.23 -15.61
N GLY A 144 10.46 -15.51 -15.85
CA GLY A 144 9.67 -16.40 -15.00
C GLY A 144 8.17 -16.21 -15.15
N GLU A 145 7.43 -16.48 -14.09
CA GLU A 145 5.98 -16.32 -14.01
C GLU A 145 5.62 -14.85 -13.71
N VAL A 146 5.87 -13.97 -14.69
CA VAL A 146 5.84 -12.51 -14.50
C VAL A 146 4.53 -12.01 -13.92
N GLU A 147 3.37 -12.43 -14.45
CA GLU A 147 2.07 -11.98 -13.95
C GLU A 147 1.87 -12.33 -12.47
N SER A 148 2.26 -13.54 -12.05
CA SER A 148 2.15 -13.94 -10.65
C SER A 148 3.12 -13.17 -9.75
N THR A 149 4.32 -12.83 -10.26
CA THR A 149 5.32 -12.01 -9.58
C THR A 149 4.82 -10.57 -9.38
N LEU A 150 4.29 -9.94 -10.44
CA LEU A 150 3.69 -8.59 -10.33
C LEU A 150 2.51 -8.57 -9.36
N ARG A 151 1.66 -9.61 -9.38
CA ARG A 151 0.53 -9.75 -8.44
C ARG A 151 1.00 -9.88 -6.99
N ALA A 152 2.07 -10.63 -6.74
CA ALA A 152 2.69 -10.74 -5.42
C ALA A 152 3.27 -9.39 -4.98
N ALA A 153 4.00 -8.70 -5.85
CA ALA A 153 4.59 -7.39 -5.58
C ALA A 153 3.52 -6.34 -5.20
N VAL A 154 2.38 -6.29 -5.90
CA VAL A 154 1.27 -5.38 -5.53
C VAL A 154 0.76 -5.65 -4.12
N ARG A 155 0.62 -6.92 -3.73
CA ARG A 155 0.19 -7.29 -2.36
C ARG A 155 1.24 -6.95 -1.31
N GLU A 156 2.51 -7.11 -1.64
CA GLU A 156 3.61 -6.74 -0.74
C GLU A 156 3.71 -5.23 -0.57
N ILE A 157 3.47 -4.44 -1.62
CA ILE A 157 3.37 -2.98 -1.55
C ILE A 157 2.19 -2.56 -0.66
N ASP A 158 1.01 -3.16 -0.85
CA ASP A 158 -0.18 -2.87 -0.04
C ASP A 158 -0.01 -3.26 1.44
N ALA A 159 0.86 -4.23 1.72
CA ALA A 159 1.19 -4.68 3.07
C ALA A 159 2.30 -3.86 3.76
N LEU A 160 2.92 -2.88 3.08
CA LEU A 160 3.91 -2.00 3.70
C LEU A 160 3.26 -1.14 4.78
N PRO A 161 3.93 -0.91 5.93
CA PRO A 161 3.40 -0.08 7.00
C PRO A 161 2.99 1.31 6.51
N GLY A 162 1.78 1.76 6.85
CA GLY A 162 1.28 3.07 6.47
C GLY A 162 1.07 3.28 4.97
N THR A 163 0.98 2.20 4.19
CA THR A 163 0.79 2.24 2.74
C THR A 163 -0.49 1.52 2.35
N GLN A 164 -1.21 2.08 1.39
CA GLN A 164 -2.41 1.51 0.79
C GLN A 164 -2.36 1.68 -0.73
N VAL A 165 -2.51 0.62 -1.49
CA VAL A 165 -2.71 0.68 -2.94
C VAL A 165 -4.13 1.13 -3.22
N THR A 166 -4.27 2.31 -3.82
CA THR A 166 -5.56 2.96 -4.11
C THR A 166 -6.08 2.66 -5.51
N GLY A 167 -5.18 2.25 -6.41
CA GLY A 167 -5.55 1.90 -7.77
C GLY A 167 -4.52 1.00 -8.45
N ILE A 168 -5.00 0.12 -9.33
CA ILE A 168 -4.17 -0.82 -10.08
C ILE A 168 -4.60 -0.77 -11.54
N SER A 169 -3.66 -0.54 -12.45
CA SER A 169 -3.93 -0.49 -13.89
C SER A 169 -4.20 -1.87 -14.48
N PRO A 170 -4.80 -1.94 -15.69
CA PRO A 170 -4.68 -3.11 -16.54
C PRO A 170 -3.22 -3.49 -16.78
N LEU A 171 -2.98 -4.75 -17.15
CA LEU A 171 -1.67 -5.29 -17.50
C LEU A 171 -1.42 -5.09 -19.00
N TYR A 172 -0.22 -4.62 -19.33
CA TYR A 172 0.20 -4.36 -20.70
C TYR A 172 1.44 -5.17 -21.06
N ARG A 173 1.48 -5.61 -22.33
CA ARG A 173 2.64 -6.29 -22.92
C ARG A 173 3.43 -5.33 -23.79
N THR A 174 4.76 -5.36 -23.71
CA THR A 174 5.68 -4.61 -24.58
C THR A 174 6.81 -5.50 -25.04
N ALA A 175 7.19 -5.36 -26.29
CA ALA A 175 8.36 -6.04 -26.82
C ALA A 175 9.64 -5.63 -26.09
N ALA A 176 10.58 -6.54 -25.94
CA ALA A 176 11.91 -6.30 -25.35
C ALA A 176 12.80 -5.49 -26.32
N TRP A 177 12.46 -4.23 -26.55
CA TRP A 177 13.10 -3.37 -27.53
C TRP A 177 14.55 -3.04 -27.14
N GLY A 178 15.48 -3.22 -28.10
CA GLY A 178 16.90 -2.93 -27.88
C GLY A 178 17.66 -4.03 -27.09
N MET A 179 17.02 -5.14 -26.80
CA MET A 179 17.64 -6.33 -26.17
C MET A 179 18.01 -7.39 -27.23
N ALA A 180 18.68 -8.47 -26.81
CA ALA A 180 19.08 -9.57 -27.69
C ALA A 180 17.85 -10.26 -28.34
N ASP A 181 18.01 -10.78 -29.57
CA ASP A 181 16.97 -11.54 -30.25
C ASP A 181 16.52 -12.74 -29.38
N GLY A 182 15.20 -12.89 -29.23
CA GLY A 182 14.62 -13.95 -28.41
C GLY A 182 14.42 -13.59 -26.93
N THR A 183 14.71 -12.36 -26.52
CA THR A 183 14.36 -11.88 -25.17
C THR A 183 12.83 -11.85 -25.02
N PRO A 184 12.25 -12.42 -23.94
CA PRO A 184 10.83 -12.39 -23.71
C PRO A 184 10.29 -10.97 -23.58
N ASP A 185 9.03 -10.76 -24.01
CA ASP A 185 8.31 -9.52 -23.82
C ASP A 185 8.14 -9.17 -22.35
N PHE A 186 8.09 -7.88 -22.06
CA PHE A 186 7.78 -7.39 -20.73
C PHE A 186 6.28 -7.35 -20.50
N LEU A 187 5.88 -7.64 -19.27
CA LEU A 187 4.57 -7.26 -18.74
C LEU A 187 4.75 -6.06 -17.81
N ASN A 188 3.89 -5.07 -17.96
CA ASN A 188 3.97 -3.80 -17.26
C ASN A 188 2.61 -3.41 -16.70
N ALA A 189 2.60 -2.83 -15.51
CA ALA A 189 1.45 -2.24 -14.87
C ALA A 189 1.87 -0.99 -14.09
N VAL A 190 0.91 -0.19 -13.67
CA VAL A 190 1.10 0.95 -12.77
C VAL A 190 0.14 0.82 -11.61
N VAL A 191 0.60 1.18 -10.42
CA VAL A 191 -0.25 1.35 -9.24
C VAL A 191 -0.19 2.79 -8.74
N GLU A 192 -1.33 3.30 -8.27
CA GLU A 192 -1.42 4.48 -7.43
C GLU A 192 -1.53 4.02 -5.98
N LEU A 193 -0.85 4.71 -5.08
CA LEU A 193 -0.87 4.38 -3.66
C LEU A 193 -0.82 5.65 -2.80
N GLU A 194 -1.36 5.53 -1.61
CA GLU A 194 -1.18 6.46 -0.50
C GLU A 194 -0.21 5.86 0.51
N THR A 195 0.73 6.65 1.03
CA THR A 195 1.71 6.18 2.01
C THR A 195 2.10 7.27 2.99
N THR A 196 2.45 6.88 4.21
CA THR A 196 3.08 7.78 5.20
C THR A 196 4.61 7.77 5.10
N MET A 197 5.18 6.94 4.21
CA MET A 197 6.62 6.89 3.98
C MET A 197 7.07 8.09 3.15
N GLY A 198 8.22 8.67 3.48
CA GLY A 198 8.91 9.59 2.57
C GLY A 198 9.40 8.90 1.31
N SER A 199 9.68 9.67 0.25
CA SER A 199 10.04 9.13 -1.07
C SER A 199 11.24 8.18 -1.07
N HIS A 200 12.28 8.45 -0.27
CA HIS A 200 13.45 7.58 -0.13
C HIS A 200 13.16 6.31 0.69
N GLU A 201 12.29 6.41 1.67
CA GLU A 201 11.86 5.27 2.46
C GLU A 201 11.03 4.31 1.61
N LEU A 202 10.10 4.85 0.82
CA LEU A 202 9.35 4.07 -0.17
C LEU A 202 10.29 3.40 -1.19
N LEU A 203 11.29 4.15 -1.72
CA LEU A 203 12.29 3.57 -2.63
C LEU A 203 13.01 2.38 -2.01
N ALA A 204 13.47 2.52 -0.76
CA ALA A 204 14.16 1.43 -0.06
C ALA A 204 13.24 0.21 0.15
N ALA A 205 11.97 0.42 0.49
CA ALA A 205 10.99 -0.64 0.64
C ALA A 205 10.74 -1.38 -0.69
N LEU A 206 10.57 -0.64 -1.79
CA LEU A 206 10.39 -1.23 -3.13
C LEU A 206 11.62 -2.03 -3.57
N GLN A 207 12.83 -1.53 -3.31
CA GLN A 207 14.07 -2.25 -3.60
C GLN A 207 14.20 -3.55 -2.80
N ASN A 208 13.73 -3.59 -1.56
CA ASN A 208 13.68 -4.80 -0.76
C ASN A 208 12.70 -5.83 -1.35
N ILE A 209 11.52 -5.39 -1.85
CA ILE A 209 10.58 -6.27 -2.55
C ILE A 209 11.24 -6.85 -3.80
N GLU A 210 11.91 -6.03 -4.64
CA GLU A 210 12.63 -6.52 -5.82
C GLU A 210 13.69 -7.56 -5.47
N ALA A 211 14.48 -7.33 -4.41
CA ALA A 211 15.53 -8.26 -3.96
C ALA A 211 14.93 -9.60 -3.52
N ASN A 212 13.78 -9.59 -2.82
CA ASN A 212 13.06 -10.79 -2.40
C ASN A 212 12.55 -11.63 -3.61
N HIS A 213 12.24 -10.95 -4.74
CA HIS A 213 11.86 -11.58 -5.99
C HIS A 213 13.05 -11.95 -6.89
N GLY A 214 14.28 -11.95 -6.36
CA GLY A 214 15.48 -12.47 -7.04
C GLY A 214 16.11 -11.47 -8.02
N ARG A 215 15.86 -10.18 -7.88
CA ARG A 215 16.57 -9.16 -8.66
C ARG A 215 18.02 -9.10 -8.22
N ILE A 216 18.95 -9.44 -9.14
CA ILE A 216 20.40 -9.27 -8.98
C ILE A 216 20.80 -8.10 -9.90
N ARG A 217 21.40 -7.05 -9.33
CA ARG A 217 21.83 -5.85 -10.08
C ARG A 217 23.27 -6.06 -10.60
N GLU A 218 23.45 -6.82 -11.68
CA GLU A 218 24.76 -6.97 -12.32
C GLU A 218 24.97 -6.04 -13.52
N ASN A 219 23.93 -5.76 -14.33
CA ASN A 219 24.00 -4.87 -15.50
C ASN A 219 22.72 -4.06 -15.70
N HIS A 220 22.84 -2.89 -16.36
CA HIS A 220 21.74 -1.89 -16.52
C HIS A 220 20.59 -2.31 -17.48
N TRP A 221 20.73 -3.42 -18.25
CA TRP A 221 19.78 -3.82 -19.31
C TRP A 221 19.49 -5.32 -19.29
N ASP A 222 19.54 -5.96 -18.13
CA ASP A 222 19.27 -7.39 -18.03
C ASP A 222 17.79 -7.69 -17.88
N SER A 223 17.38 -8.85 -18.39
CA SER A 223 16.08 -9.46 -18.13
C SER A 223 15.90 -9.67 -16.63
N ARG A 224 14.74 -9.32 -16.09
CA ARG A 224 14.49 -9.29 -14.64
C ARG A 224 13.12 -9.81 -14.27
N PRO A 225 13.03 -10.50 -13.12
CA PRO A 225 11.73 -11.00 -12.62
C PRO A 225 10.78 -9.85 -12.24
N LEU A 226 11.32 -8.77 -11.63
CA LEU A 226 10.59 -7.63 -11.11
C LEU A 226 11.42 -6.36 -11.19
N ASP A 227 10.78 -5.27 -11.59
CA ASP A 227 11.28 -3.89 -11.59
C ASP A 227 10.21 -2.98 -11.01
N LEU A 228 10.55 -2.16 -10.02
CA LEU A 228 9.66 -1.24 -9.34
C LEU A 228 10.26 0.17 -9.37
N ASP A 229 9.69 1.05 -10.18
CA ASP A 229 10.15 2.43 -10.33
C ASP A 229 9.11 3.41 -9.75
N ILE A 230 9.51 4.34 -8.87
CA ILE A 230 8.67 5.48 -8.47
C ILE A 230 8.60 6.45 -9.66
N ILE A 231 7.42 6.64 -10.22
CA ILE A 231 7.18 7.50 -11.37
C ILE A 231 6.91 8.93 -10.93
N ASP A 232 6.04 9.09 -9.95
CA ASP A 232 5.65 10.37 -9.36
C ASP A 232 5.48 10.21 -7.85
N PHE A 233 5.72 11.29 -7.11
CA PHE A 233 5.52 11.35 -5.68
C PHE A 233 5.03 12.76 -5.34
N ASP A 234 3.76 12.91 -4.97
CA ASP A 234 3.09 14.20 -4.69
C ASP A 234 3.26 15.28 -5.78
N GLY A 235 3.59 14.90 -7.00
CA GLY A 235 3.92 15.86 -8.06
C GLY A 235 5.17 16.70 -7.79
N ILE A 236 6.03 16.31 -6.84
CA ILE A 236 7.26 17.04 -6.53
C ILE A 236 8.33 16.83 -7.61
N THR A 237 9.27 17.78 -7.69
CA THR A 237 10.46 17.63 -8.52
C THR A 237 11.69 17.50 -7.65
N SER A 238 12.49 16.46 -7.90
CA SER A 238 13.77 16.20 -7.24
C SER A 238 14.85 15.90 -8.26
N ALA A 239 16.02 16.52 -8.09
CA ALA A 239 17.22 16.22 -8.85
C ALA A 239 18.21 15.35 -8.05
N ASP A 240 17.73 14.69 -6.99
CA ASP A 240 18.54 13.80 -6.16
C ASP A 240 19.12 12.68 -7.03
N PRO A 241 20.44 12.40 -6.97
CA PRO A 241 21.08 11.34 -7.74
C PRO A 241 20.52 9.95 -7.48
N ASP A 242 20.03 9.70 -6.26
CA ASP A 242 19.50 8.41 -5.85
C ASP A 242 18.00 8.28 -6.17
N LEU A 243 17.27 9.42 -6.23
CA LEU A 243 15.84 9.46 -6.53
C LEU A 243 15.44 10.76 -7.25
N ALA A 244 15.63 10.77 -8.56
CA ALA A 244 15.12 11.86 -9.39
C ALA A 244 13.61 11.72 -9.60
N LEU A 245 12.84 12.77 -9.29
CA LEU A 245 11.39 12.81 -9.40
C LEU A 245 10.92 14.01 -10.24
N PRO A 246 9.88 13.86 -11.06
CA PRO A 246 9.35 12.56 -11.50
C PRO A 246 10.43 11.73 -12.20
N HIS A 247 10.20 10.44 -12.35
CA HIS A 247 11.17 9.54 -12.98
C HIS A 247 11.66 10.12 -14.33
N PRO A 248 12.97 10.28 -14.56
CA PRO A 248 13.52 11.11 -15.64
C PRO A 248 13.09 10.74 -17.05
N ARG A 249 12.65 9.48 -17.25
CA ARG A 249 12.23 8.96 -18.57
C ARG A 249 10.74 8.63 -18.63
N ALA A 250 9.94 8.92 -17.59
CA ALA A 250 8.51 8.56 -17.57
C ALA A 250 7.75 9.18 -18.76
N TRP A 251 8.03 10.45 -19.06
CA TRP A 251 7.36 11.23 -20.08
C TRP A 251 7.43 10.65 -21.51
N GLN A 252 8.41 9.79 -21.79
CA GLN A 252 8.66 9.20 -23.12
C GLN A 252 8.46 7.68 -23.15
N ARG A 253 7.98 7.06 -22.06
CA ARG A 253 7.81 5.61 -21.95
C ARG A 253 6.33 5.23 -22.00
N ALA A 254 5.85 4.80 -23.14
CA ALA A 254 4.46 4.42 -23.29
C ALA A 254 4.04 3.25 -22.39
N PHE A 255 4.96 2.35 -22.05
CA PHE A 255 4.69 1.24 -21.13
C PHE A 255 4.47 1.68 -19.67
N VAL A 256 4.76 2.95 -19.34
CA VAL A 256 4.38 3.62 -18.08
C VAL A 256 3.11 4.45 -18.29
N LEU A 257 3.10 5.26 -19.36
CA LEU A 257 2.02 6.23 -19.60
C LEU A 257 0.68 5.57 -19.95
N ALA A 258 0.69 4.49 -20.74
CA ALA A 258 -0.54 3.82 -21.14
C ALA A 258 -1.28 3.14 -19.98
N PRO A 259 -0.62 2.34 -19.11
CA PRO A 259 -1.26 1.81 -17.92
C PRO A 259 -1.69 2.91 -16.94
N TRP A 260 -0.88 3.95 -16.73
CA TRP A 260 -1.25 5.05 -15.85
C TRP A 260 -2.48 5.81 -16.35
N LEU A 261 -2.55 6.12 -17.65
CA LEU A 261 -3.73 6.76 -18.27
C LEU A 261 -4.99 5.89 -18.16
N ALA A 262 -4.86 4.57 -18.32
CA ALA A 262 -5.97 3.65 -18.18
C ALA A 262 -6.50 3.59 -16.74
N LEU A 263 -5.60 3.72 -15.74
CA LEU A 263 -5.95 3.79 -14.34
C LEU A 263 -6.59 5.14 -13.98
N ASN A 264 -5.96 6.24 -14.41
CA ASN A 264 -6.36 7.60 -14.09
C ASN A 264 -6.39 8.47 -15.36
N PRO A 265 -7.57 8.63 -15.99
CA PRO A 265 -7.73 9.44 -17.20
C PRO A 265 -7.35 10.93 -17.04
N ASN A 266 -7.29 11.42 -15.81
CA ASN A 266 -6.92 12.81 -15.50
C ASN A 266 -5.47 12.94 -15.01
N ALA A 267 -4.68 11.88 -15.07
CA ALA A 267 -3.29 11.87 -14.60
C ALA A 267 -2.46 12.95 -15.29
N LYS A 268 -1.59 13.56 -14.51
CA LYS A 268 -0.63 14.57 -14.98
C LYS A 268 0.75 14.22 -14.44
N LEU A 269 1.75 14.37 -15.29
CA LEU A 269 3.15 14.28 -14.89
C LEU A 269 3.64 15.70 -14.56
N ALA A 270 4.39 15.85 -13.48
CA ALA A 270 5.02 17.13 -13.07
C ALA A 270 6.39 17.34 -13.75
N GLY A 271 7.04 18.46 -13.46
CA GLY A 271 8.44 18.73 -13.76
C GLY A 271 8.73 19.25 -15.17
N ALA A 272 9.93 18.98 -15.68
CA ALA A 272 10.41 19.56 -16.93
C ALA A 272 9.61 19.17 -18.19
N HIS A 273 8.90 18.06 -18.12
CA HIS A 273 7.99 17.55 -19.16
C HIS A 273 6.55 17.47 -18.63
N GLU A 274 6.15 18.51 -17.88
CA GLU A 274 4.83 18.55 -17.27
C GLU A 274 3.71 18.52 -18.31
N GLY A 275 2.62 17.85 -17.95
CA GLY A 275 1.42 17.82 -18.80
C GLY A 275 0.50 16.65 -18.52
N PRO A 276 -0.68 16.65 -19.16
CA PRO A 276 -1.58 15.50 -19.12
C PRO A 276 -0.89 14.24 -19.65
N VAL A 277 -1.00 13.13 -18.95
CA VAL A 277 -0.43 11.84 -19.37
C VAL A 277 -0.95 11.42 -20.75
N ALA A 278 -2.18 11.78 -21.08
CA ALA A 278 -2.77 11.55 -22.40
C ALA A 278 -1.97 12.21 -23.54
N ASP A 279 -1.53 13.45 -23.35
CA ASP A 279 -0.77 14.20 -24.35
C ASP A 279 0.65 13.65 -24.49
N LEU A 280 1.28 13.28 -23.36
CA LEU A 280 2.59 12.65 -23.34
C LEU A 280 2.55 11.29 -24.06
N LEU A 281 1.55 10.47 -23.78
CA LEU A 281 1.37 9.18 -24.45
C LEU A 281 1.18 9.34 -25.96
N ALA A 282 0.41 10.34 -26.40
CA ALA A 282 0.19 10.60 -27.83
C ALA A 282 1.49 10.87 -28.58
N THR A 283 2.50 11.43 -27.91
CA THR A 283 3.82 11.78 -28.47
C THR A 283 4.92 10.78 -28.15
N ALA A 284 4.67 9.79 -27.27
CA ALA A 284 5.67 8.81 -26.88
C ALA A 284 6.17 7.98 -28.08
N PRO A 285 7.50 7.79 -28.23
CA PRO A 285 8.10 7.12 -29.39
C PRO A 285 7.71 5.65 -29.49
N ASP A 286 7.44 4.99 -28.36
CA ASP A 286 7.12 3.57 -28.23
C ASP A 286 5.60 3.29 -28.08
N ARG A 287 4.73 4.28 -28.31
CA ARG A 287 3.27 4.16 -28.08
C ARG A 287 2.59 3.03 -28.86
N ASN A 288 3.13 2.65 -30.02
CA ASN A 288 2.57 1.58 -30.85
C ASN A 288 3.06 0.18 -30.44
N ALA A 289 4.02 0.09 -29.52
CA ALA A 289 4.58 -1.17 -29.04
C ALA A 289 3.85 -1.71 -27.80
N VAL A 290 2.93 -0.93 -27.22
CA VAL A 290 2.22 -1.29 -25.98
C VAL A 290 0.88 -1.92 -26.34
N GLN A 291 0.61 -3.13 -25.85
CA GLN A 291 -0.61 -3.88 -26.09
C GLN A 291 -1.27 -4.24 -24.75
N LEU A 292 -2.59 -4.08 -24.67
CA LEU A 292 -3.37 -4.53 -23.52
C LEU A 292 -3.28 -6.07 -23.45
N GLU A 293 -2.84 -6.59 -22.31
CA GLU A 293 -2.73 -8.03 -22.07
C GLU A 293 -3.91 -8.56 -21.26
N SER A 294 -4.26 -7.90 -20.16
CA SER A 294 -5.36 -8.31 -19.28
C SER A 294 -5.90 -7.13 -18.46
N GLU A 295 -7.23 -7.04 -18.38
CA GLU A 295 -7.91 -6.07 -17.49
C GLU A 295 -8.04 -6.60 -16.05
N ASP A 296 -8.20 -7.91 -15.89
CA ASP A 296 -8.53 -8.57 -14.61
C ASP A 296 -7.36 -9.39 -14.04
N TRP A 297 -6.12 -9.06 -14.39
CA TRP A 297 -4.95 -9.85 -14.03
C TRP A 297 -4.77 -10.05 -12.51
N MET A 298 -5.26 -9.13 -11.68
CA MET A 298 -5.21 -9.28 -10.22
C MET A 298 -6.11 -10.38 -9.69
N LEU A 299 -7.18 -10.75 -10.41
CA LEU A 299 -8.13 -11.79 -10.01
C LEU A 299 -7.66 -13.21 -10.31
N GLY A 300 -6.54 -13.37 -11.04
CA GLY A 300 -5.99 -14.68 -11.40
C GLY A 300 -6.81 -15.46 -12.44
N GLY A 301 -7.73 -14.80 -13.14
CA GLY A 301 -8.49 -15.38 -14.23
C GLY A 301 -7.71 -15.26 -15.53
N HIS A 302 -7.27 -16.40 -16.10
CA HIS A 302 -6.89 -16.41 -17.50
C HIS A 302 -8.15 -16.14 -18.31
N ALA A 303 -8.22 -14.99 -18.99
CA ALA A 303 -9.16 -14.83 -20.09
C ALA A 303 -8.81 -15.89 -21.14
N VAL A 304 -9.66 -16.89 -21.30
CA VAL A 304 -9.57 -17.84 -22.39
C VAL A 304 -9.66 -17.00 -23.65
N LYS A 305 -8.56 -16.87 -24.40
CA LYS A 305 -8.58 -16.29 -25.74
C LYS A 305 -9.61 -17.09 -26.54
N GLN A 306 -10.77 -16.50 -26.80
CA GLN A 306 -11.63 -16.98 -27.87
C GLN A 306 -10.90 -16.70 -29.18
N GLU A 307 -10.24 -17.72 -29.72
CA GLU A 307 -9.85 -17.73 -31.11
C GLU A 307 -11.13 -17.56 -31.92
N SER A 308 -11.29 -16.40 -32.54
CA SER A 308 -12.29 -16.17 -33.56
C SER A 308 -11.89 -16.99 -34.80
N ALA A 309 -12.38 -18.21 -34.87
CA ALA A 309 -12.37 -18.97 -36.11
C ALA A 309 -13.33 -18.31 -37.11
N SER A 310 -12.77 -17.45 -37.93
CA SER A 310 -13.41 -16.99 -39.17
C SER A 310 -13.15 -18.02 -40.25
N GLU A 311 -14.05 -18.95 -40.40
CA GLU A 311 -14.09 -19.72 -41.67
C GLU A 311 -15.52 -19.70 -42.16
N SER A 312 -15.76 -18.76 -43.07
CA SER A 312 -16.93 -18.67 -43.89
C SER A 312 -16.79 -19.62 -45.10
N ALA A 313 -17.56 -20.69 -45.09
CA ALA A 313 -17.83 -21.46 -46.29
C ALA A 313 -19.28 -21.23 -46.73
N PRO A 314 -19.56 -21.00 -48.02
CA PRO A 314 -20.88 -20.66 -48.48
C PRO A 314 -21.71 -21.93 -48.72
N VAL A 315 -22.85 -22.04 -48.02
CA VAL A 315 -23.84 -23.08 -48.36
C VAL A 315 -24.85 -22.53 -49.31
N SER A 316 -24.81 -23.16 -50.52
CA SER A 316 -25.68 -22.96 -51.67
C SER A 316 -27.15 -23.28 -51.30
N ARG A 317 -28.03 -22.34 -51.64
CA ARG A 317 -29.48 -22.54 -51.66
C ARG A 317 -29.86 -23.47 -52.83
N LYS A 318 -30.58 -24.55 -52.57
CA LYS A 318 -31.52 -25.14 -53.51
C LYS A 318 -32.83 -25.39 -52.80
N ALA A 319 -33.83 -24.70 -53.32
CA ALA A 319 -35.24 -24.90 -53.03
C ALA A 319 -35.74 -26.18 -53.72
N ILE A 320 -36.58 -26.95 -53.04
CA ILE A 320 -37.62 -27.79 -53.64
C ILE A 320 -38.87 -27.72 -52.81
N ILE A 321 -39.93 -27.35 -53.49
CA ILE A 321 -41.35 -27.28 -53.11
C ILE A 321 -41.94 -28.68 -53.25
N SER A 322 -42.85 -29.10 -52.33
CA SER A 322 -44.12 -29.81 -52.61
C SER A 322 -44.74 -30.33 -51.35
N LEU A 323 -45.87 -29.76 -50.92
CA LEU A 323 -47.25 -30.22 -51.14
C LEU A 323 -47.50 -31.65 -50.59
N ASP A 324 -48.31 -31.79 -49.67
CA ASP A 324 -49.74 -31.91 -49.58
C ASP A 324 -50.19 -32.94 -48.46
N SER A 325 -51.12 -32.55 -47.79
CA SER A 325 -52.44 -33.09 -47.47
C SER A 325 -52.62 -34.17 -46.38
N THR A 326 -53.54 -33.76 -45.55
CA THR A 326 -54.72 -34.43 -45.02
C THR A 326 -54.60 -35.44 -43.90
N SER A 327 -55.22 -35.03 -42.88
CA SER A 327 -56.46 -35.49 -42.21
C SER A 327 -56.35 -36.55 -41.14
N GLN A 328 -56.91 -36.16 -40.07
CA GLN A 328 -58.06 -36.71 -39.35
C GLN A 328 -57.82 -37.87 -38.35
N ASP A 329 -58.37 -37.56 -37.27
CA ASP A 329 -59.25 -38.33 -36.37
C ASP A 329 -58.61 -39.24 -35.31
N ALA A 330 -58.93 -38.84 -34.15
CA ALA A 330 -59.95 -39.30 -33.22
C ALA A 330 -59.47 -40.28 -32.13
N GLU A 331 -59.86 -39.90 -30.98
CA GLU A 331 -60.39 -40.69 -29.85
C GLU A 331 -59.52 -41.83 -29.22
N ARG A 332 -59.09 -41.68 -28.05
CA ARG A 332 -59.74 -42.10 -26.76
C ARG A 332 -58.83 -41.76 -25.64
#